data_7db1b98d770adcf2bbe7b9fac700b699
#
_entry.id   7db1b98d770adcf2bbe7b9fac700b699
#
_cell.length_a   1.000
_cell.length_b   1.000
_cell.length_c   1.000
_cell.angle_alpha   90.00
_cell.angle_beta   90.00
_cell.angle_gamma   90.00
#
_symmetry.space_group_name_H-M   'P 1'
#
loop_
_entity.id
_entity.type
_entity.pdbx_description
1 polymer ?
#
loop_
_entity_poly.entity_id
_entity_poly.type
_entity_poly.pdbx_seq_one_letter_code
_entity_poly.pdbx_strand_id
1 'polypeptide(L)'
;MTCLLISSGLAILIFADGAIRGMEKLMIGSLTKTLQGEGHINLKGFRQNLDVDLYLKNTSTITDKLSDDERVAAFSVRVLSGGMIGSPYNSVGGIIYGVNAEQEKKVSKIKDAIVAGGYLTGKKRELLIGNKMADLLEVKTGDRIVLTAADANSNELTQDLFRVAGIFEFGNRELDEGIVFINLADGQALLGIKKGAHQIVLQFKNEATSRESNLALLENNATQDIEWAGWLKLNPSISAMLDYTNAGTSMIGFILFILISLGVINSLFMSIYERIYEFGVLSAIGTSRREVISLVLLEALFLGIISSLIGLVVGSVANYYFSLNGLPLGEMEFSGVMFGNGNLYTELASDQLIFFPLYVILLTLIVSIYPALFASRIIPTEALQRAL
;
A
#
# COMPACT_ATOMS: atom_id res chain seq x y z
N MET A 1 -18.46 23.13 -24.18
CA MET A 1 -18.42 21.65 -24.17
C MET A 1 -17.01 21.10 -23.87
N THR A 2 -15.98 21.62 -24.54
CA THR A 2 -14.56 21.18 -24.33
C THR A 2 -14.08 21.35 -22.92
N CYS A 3 -14.34 22.49 -22.28
CA CYS A 3 -13.96 22.71 -20.88
C CYS A 3 -14.51 21.62 -19.93
N LEU A 4 -15.77 21.22 -20.15
CA LEU A 4 -16.38 20.14 -19.33
C LEU A 4 -15.71 18.79 -19.56
N LEU A 5 -15.34 18.48 -20.80
CA LEU A 5 -14.66 17.22 -21.14
C LEU A 5 -13.26 17.14 -20.50
N ILE A 6 -12.47 18.20 -20.64
CA ILE A 6 -11.11 18.26 -20.07
C ILE A 6 -11.18 18.27 -18.55
N SER A 7 -12.06 19.09 -17.96
CA SER A 7 -12.18 19.21 -16.50
C SER A 7 -12.71 17.93 -15.85
N SER A 8 -13.70 17.27 -16.46
CA SER A 8 -14.20 15.98 -15.96
C SER A 8 -13.16 14.87 -16.09
N GLY A 9 -12.43 14.83 -17.21
CA GLY A 9 -11.35 13.85 -17.40
C GLY A 9 -10.23 14.01 -16.36
N LEU A 10 -9.80 15.24 -16.09
CA LEU A 10 -8.80 15.52 -15.05
C LEU A 10 -9.33 15.21 -13.64
N ALA A 11 -10.59 15.56 -13.34
CA ALA A 11 -11.20 15.28 -12.06
C ALA A 11 -11.29 13.76 -11.81
N ILE A 12 -11.70 12.98 -12.82
CA ILE A 12 -11.73 11.51 -12.74
C ILE A 12 -10.33 10.96 -12.54
N LEU A 13 -9.32 11.47 -13.23
CA LEU A 13 -7.94 11.01 -13.09
C LEU A 13 -7.42 11.24 -11.67
N ILE A 14 -7.61 12.43 -11.09
CA ILE A 14 -7.21 12.75 -9.72
C ILE A 14 -7.93 11.85 -8.71
N PHE A 15 -9.23 11.66 -8.89
CA PHE A 15 -10.03 10.82 -7.99
C PHE A 15 -9.62 9.34 -8.07
N ALA A 16 -9.45 8.80 -9.27
CA ALA A 16 -9.07 7.41 -9.49
C ALA A 16 -7.68 7.11 -8.90
N ASP A 17 -6.69 7.97 -9.16
CA ASP A 17 -5.34 7.81 -8.59
C ASP A 17 -5.37 7.92 -7.06
N GLY A 18 -6.16 8.86 -6.51
CA GLY A 18 -6.34 8.98 -5.06
C GLY A 18 -7.00 7.76 -4.41
N ALA A 19 -7.97 7.14 -5.08
CA ALA A 19 -8.61 5.91 -4.63
C ALA A 19 -7.62 4.72 -4.66
N ILE A 20 -6.81 4.62 -5.71
CA ILE A 20 -5.78 3.58 -5.86
C ILE A 20 -4.71 3.72 -4.78
N ARG A 21 -4.19 4.92 -4.53
CA ARG A 21 -3.23 5.17 -3.43
C ARG A 21 -3.83 4.86 -2.06
N GLY A 22 -5.09 5.20 -1.85
CA GLY A 22 -5.80 4.83 -0.63
C GLY A 22 -5.90 3.32 -0.43
N MET A 23 -6.18 2.57 -1.50
CA MET A 23 -6.21 1.11 -1.49
C MET A 23 -4.82 0.52 -1.21
N GLU A 24 -3.76 1.02 -1.86
CA GLU A 24 -2.38 0.61 -1.57
C GLU A 24 -2.01 0.82 -0.10
N LYS A 25 -2.29 1.99 0.44
CA LYS A 25 -2.01 2.33 1.84
C LYS A 25 -2.76 1.43 2.82
N LEU A 26 -4.01 1.12 2.52
CA LEU A 26 -4.83 0.23 3.33
C LEU A 26 -4.28 -1.20 3.29
N MET A 27 -3.90 -1.70 2.12
CA MET A 27 -3.29 -3.03 1.96
C MET A 27 -1.95 -3.13 2.69
N ILE A 28 -1.04 -2.18 2.48
CA ILE A 28 0.25 -2.13 3.16
C ILE A 28 0.04 -2.04 4.67
N GLY A 29 -0.86 -1.15 5.12
CA GLY A 29 -1.15 -0.96 6.53
C GLY A 29 -1.77 -2.19 7.21
N SER A 30 -2.63 -2.94 6.53
CA SER A 30 -3.22 -4.17 7.07
C SER A 30 -2.19 -5.27 7.24
N LEU A 31 -1.21 -5.37 6.34
CA LEU A 31 -0.14 -6.36 6.42
C LEU A 31 0.92 -5.99 7.46
N THR A 32 1.45 -4.77 7.35
CA THR A 32 2.60 -4.38 8.15
C THR A 32 2.24 -4.08 9.60
N LYS A 33 1.04 -3.56 9.87
CA LYS A 33 0.61 -3.19 11.23
C LYS A 33 -0.07 -4.32 11.99
N THR A 34 -0.58 -5.36 11.31
CA THR A 34 -1.27 -6.45 12.00
C THR A 34 -0.29 -7.32 12.78
N LEU A 35 0.68 -7.93 12.11
CA LEU A 35 1.65 -8.83 12.73
C LEU A 35 3.05 -8.73 12.11
N GLN A 36 3.12 -8.53 10.78
CA GLN A 36 4.34 -8.74 10.02
C GLN A 36 5.40 -7.66 10.26
N GLY A 37 4.98 -6.42 10.63
CA GLY A 37 5.90 -5.28 10.67
C GLY A 37 6.31 -4.84 9.25
N GLU A 38 7.19 -3.85 9.18
CA GLU A 38 7.68 -3.28 7.92
C GLU A 38 9.00 -3.91 7.44
N GLY A 39 9.63 -4.68 8.31
CA GLY A 39 10.83 -5.41 7.95
C GLY A 39 11.26 -6.44 8.99
N HIS A 40 12.01 -7.43 8.52
CA HIS A 40 12.52 -8.54 9.32
C HIS A 40 14.03 -8.66 9.21
N ILE A 41 14.66 -8.98 10.33
CA ILE A 41 16.04 -9.44 10.42
C ILE A 41 16.02 -10.87 10.93
N ASN A 42 16.60 -11.79 10.20
CA ASN A 42 16.69 -13.20 10.57
C ASN A 42 17.96 -13.83 9.98
N LEU A 43 18.29 -15.06 10.38
CA LEU A 43 19.31 -15.82 9.67
C LEU A 43 18.82 -16.22 8.28
N LYS A 44 19.76 -16.26 7.34
CA LYS A 44 19.49 -16.66 5.96
C LYS A 44 18.93 -18.09 5.91
N GLY A 45 17.82 -18.27 5.20
CA GLY A 45 17.16 -19.57 5.09
C GLY A 45 16.05 -19.82 6.13
N PHE A 46 16.05 -19.13 7.27
CA PHE A 46 15.01 -19.32 8.30
C PHE A 46 13.58 -19.16 7.79
N ARG A 47 13.35 -18.15 6.95
CA ARG A 47 11.99 -17.82 6.46
C ARG A 47 11.37 -18.89 5.55
N GLN A 48 12.18 -19.73 4.93
CA GLN A 48 11.69 -20.72 3.96
C GLN A 48 11.03 -21.92 4.65
N ASN A 49 11.64 -22.39 5.75
CA ASN A 49 11.23 -23.62 6.41
C ASN A 49 10.84 -23.44 7.88
N LEU A 50 11.10 -22.25 8.49
CA LEU A 50 10.99 -21.99 9.93
C LEU A 50 11.82 -22.96 10.77
N ASP A 51 13.03 -23.30 10.28
CA ASP A 51 13.93 -24.23 10.96
C ASP A 51 14.38 -23.65 12.31
N VAL A 52 14.06 -24.33 13.39
CA VAL A 52 14.26 -23.83 14.76
C VAL A 52 15.74 -23.69 15.18
N ASP A 53 16.66 -24.35 14.47
CA ASP A 53 18.10 -24.23 14.67
C ASP A 53 18.72 -22.97 14.04
N LEU A 54 17.99 -22.33 13.09
CA LEU A 54 18.41 -21.11 12.43
C LEU A 54 18.02 -19.85 13.23
N TYR A 55 18.68 -19.59 14.35
CA TYR A 55 18.40 -18.42 15.19
C TYR A 55 19.61 -17.52 15.40
N LEU A 56 19.37 -16.23 15.58
CA LEU A 56 20.36 -15.21 15.93
C LEU A 56 20.83 -15.43 17.37
N LYS A 57 22.05 -15.87 17.56
CA LYS A 57 22.60 -16.21 18.89
C LYS A 57 22.82 -14.99 19.78
N ASN A 58 23.12 -13.84 19.19
CA ASN A 58 23.34 -12.60 19.92
C ASN A 58 22.52 -11.46 19.28
N THR A 59 21.40 -11.14 19.88
CA THR A 59 20.50 -10.07 19.40
C THR A 59 20.86 -8.70 19.96
N SER A 60 21.63 -8.61 21.07
CA SER A 60 21.90 -7.35 21.75
C SER A 60 22.62 -6.35 20.84
N THR A 61 23.65 -6.77 20.11
CA THR A 61 24.40 -5.90 19.20
C THR A 61 23.51 -5.32 18.10
N ILE A 62 22.52 -6.09 17.64
CA ILE A 62 21.57 -5.64 16.61
C ILE A 62 20.54 -4.70 17.22
N THR A 63 19.97 -5.06 18.38
CA THR A 63 18.95 -4.24 19.06
C THR A 63 19.51 -2.90 19.54
N ASP A 64 20.76 -2.85 20.01
CA ASP A 64 21.41 -1.61 20.42
C ASP A 64 21.52 -0.65 19.23
N LYS A 65 22.00 -1.14 18.08
CA LYS A 65 22.07 -0.34 16.84
C LYS A 65 20.70 0.13 16.34
N LEU A 66 19.67 -0.72 16.46
CA LEU A 66 18.31 -0.37 16.07
C LEU A 66 17.71 0.69 17.00
N SER A 67 18.08 0.68 18.28
CA SER A 67 17.65 1.68 19.26
C SER A 67 18.26 3.06 18.96
N ASP A 68 19.47 3.10 18.41
CA ASP A 68 20.18 4.34 18.07
C ASP A 68 19.79 4.87 16.68
N ASP A 69 19.08 4.13 15.85
CA ASP A 69 18.69 4.55 14.52
C ASP A 69 17.42 5.40 14.54
N GLU A 70 17.55 6.67 14.19
CA GLU A 70 16.44 7.62 14.16
C GLU A 70 15.31 7.22 13.17
N ARG A 71 15.58 6.37 12.19
CA ARG A 71 14.59 5.89 11.21
C ARG A 71 13.66 4.84 11.78
N VAL A 72 14.09 4.10 12.80
CA VAL A 72 13.33 3.03 13.45
C VAL A 72 12.35 3.64 14.47
N ALA A 73 11.07 3.31 14.35
CA ALA A 73 10.04 3.71 15.30
C ALA A 73 9.96 2.71 16.46
N ALA A 74 9.99 1.43 16.16
CA ALA A 74 9.92 0.34 17.11
C ALA A 74 10.52 -0.95 16.53
N PHE A 75 10.90 -1.87 17.42
CA PHE A 75 11.24 -3.23 17.03
C PHE A 75 10.76 -4.23 18.10
N SER A 76 10.60 -5.48 17.71
CA SER A 76 10.28 -6.59 18.60
C SER A 76 11.12 -7.82 18.27
N VAL A 77 11.65 -8.44 19.33
CA VAL A 77 12.42 -9.67 19.25
C VAL A 77 11.47 -10.85 19.39
N ARG A 78 11.53 -11.80 18.46
CA ARG A 78 10.62 -12.94 18.40
C ARG A 78 11.39 -14.26 18.29
N VAL A 79 10.91 -15.27 18.98
CA VAL A 79 11.20 -16.68 18.67
C VAL A 79 9.99 -17.29 18.00
N LEU A 80 10.21 -18.08 16.96
CA LEU A 80 9.15 -18.70 16.15
C LEU A 80 9.45 -20.18 15.97
N SER A 81 8.39 -20.98 16.02
CA SER A 81 8.48 -22.40 15.68
C SER A 81 7.12 -22.88 15.18
N GLY A 82 7.12 -23.75 14.19
CA GLY A 82 5.98 -24.60 13.96
C GLY A 82 5.80 -25.58 15.13
N GLY A 83 4.57 -25.87 15.48
CA GLY A 83 4.30 -26.79 16.60
C GLY A 83 2.86 -27.28 16.61
N MET A 84 2.56 -28.14 17.58
CA MET A 84 1.21 -28.59 17.86
C MET A 84 0.66 -27.90 19.10
N ILE A 85 -0.55 -27.42 19.00
CA ILE A 85 -1.32 -26.77 20.04
C ILE A 85 -2.44 -27.73 20.41
N GLY A 86 -2.43 -28.25 21.62
CA GLY A 86 -3.35 -29.30 22.06
C GLY A 86 -4.18 -28.91 23.26
N SER A 87 -5.47 -29.16 23.18
CA SER A 87 -6.41 -29.16 24.30
C SER A 87 -6.72 -30.61 24.72
N PRO A 88 -7.48 -30.84 25.81
CA PRO A 88 -7.96 -32.19 26.15
C PRO A 88 -8.85 -32.83 25.09
N TYR A 89 -9.41 -32.03 24.16
CA TYR A 89 -10.39 -32.48 23.17
C TYR A 89 -9.79 -32.63 21.77
N ASN A 90 -8.98 -31.64 21.34
CA ASN A 90 -8.47 -31.56 19.98
C ASN A 90 -7.01 -31.07 19.96
N SER A 91 -6.34 -31.30 18.83
CA SER A 91 -5.02 -30.72 18.55
C SER A 91 -4.95 -30.13 17.14
N VAL A 92 -4.32 -28.98 17.01
CA VAL A 92 -4.16 -28.23 15.76
C VAL A 92 -2.68 -27.88 15.57
N GLY A 93 -2.19 -27.96 14.33
CA GLY A 93 -0.89 -27.44 13.96
C GLY A 93 -0.94 -25.92 13.83
N GLY A 94 0.11 -25.25 14.29
CA GLY A 94 0.20 -23.80 14.17
C GLY A 94 1.59 -23.26 14.44
N ILE A 95 1.74 -21.95 14.38
CA ILE A 95 2.98 -21.24 14.63
C ILE A 95 2.94 -20.64 16.04
N ILE A 96 3.96 -20.96 16.83
CA ILE A 96 4.14 -20.45 18.18
C ILE A 96 5.08 -19.24 18.11
N TYR A 97 4.58 -18.07 18.51
CA TYR A 97 5.33 -16.83 18.62
C TYR A 97 5.68 -16.57 20.09
N GLY A 98 6.96 -16.63 20.45
CA GLY A 98 7.44 -16.12 21.72
C GLY A 98 7.85 -14.65 21.55
N VAL A 99 7.16 -13.73 22.23
CA VAL A 99 7.30 -12.29 22.04
C VAL A 99 7.55 -11.52 23.34
N ASN A 100 8.26 -10.41 23.24
CA ASN A 100 8.31 -9.47 24.36
C ASN A 100 7.05 -8.60 24.34
N ALA A 101 6.18 -8.78 25.34
CA ALA A 101 4.87 -8.12 25.39
C ALA A 101 4.93 -6.59 25.24
N GLU A 102 5.96 -5.93 25.83
CA GLU A 102 6.10 -4.47 25.77
C GLU A 102 6.63 -3.96 24.43
N GLN A 103 7.48 -4.73 23.76
CA GLN A 103 7.96 -4.40 22.42
C GLN A 103 6.90 -4.71 21.37
N GLU A 104 6.26 -5.86 21.50
CA GLU A 104 5.30 -6.36 20.52
C GLU A 104 4.08 -5.43 20.33
N LYS A 105 3.56 -4.86 21.41
CA LYS A 105 2.43 -3.90 21.33
C LYS A 105 2.75 -2.61 20.54
N LYS A 106 4.04 -2.32 20.29
CA LYS A 106 4.47 -1.16 19.50
C LYS A 106 4.64 -1.50 18.02
N VAL A 107 4.77 -2.78 17.68
CA VAL A 107 5.07 -3.26 16.32
C VAL A 107 3.86 -3.92 15.69
N SER A 108 2.99 -4.54 16.49
CA SER A 108 1.80 -5.25 16.02
C SER A 108 0.53 -4.78 16.73
N LYS A 109 -0.62 -5.06 16.11
CA LYS A 109 -1.95 -4.75 16.66
C LYS A 109 -2.50 -5.83 17.59
N ILE A 110 -1.69 -6.81 18.01
CA ILE A 110 -2.18 -7.92 18.81
C ILE A 110 -2.88 -7.49 20.10
N LYS A 111 -2.39 -6.42 20.74
CA LYS A 111 -3.03 -5.89 21.96
C LYS A 111 -4.42 -5.36 21.68
N ASP A 112 -4.61 -4.67 20.57
CA ASP A 112 -5.87 -4.05 20.17
C ASP A 112 -6.86 -5.08 19.60
N ALA A 113 -6.36 -6.24 19.19
CA ALA A 113 -7.13 -7.35 18.65
C ALA A 113 -7.70 -8.28 19.71
N ILE A 114 -7.48 -8.05 21.02
CA ILE A 114 -8.01 -8.90 22.10
C ILE A 114 -9.52 -8.73 22.19
N VAL A 115 -10.24 -9.83 21.98
CA VAL A 115 -11.73 -9.87 22.07
C VAL A 115 -12.23 -10.49 23.37
N ALA A 116 -11.40 -11.32 24.05
CA ALA A 116 -11.75 -11.90 25.34
C ALA A 116 -10.50 -12.09 26.21
N GLY A 117 -10.65 -11.96 27.52
CA GLY A 117 -9.54 -12.07 28.47
C GLY A 117 -8.66 -10.81 28.50
N GLY A 118 -7.33 -10.98 28.56
CA GLY A 118 -6.36 -9.90 28.64
C GLY A 118 -5.12 -10.14 27.81
N TYR A 119 -4.34 -9.09 27.59
CA TYR A 119 -3.04 -9.17 26.93
C TYR A 119 -1.99 -9.82 27.85
N LEU A 120 -0.85 -10.27 27.27
CA LEU A 120 0.27 -10.83 28.02
C LEU A 120 0.75 -9.84 29.11
N THR A 121 0.84 -10.30 30.34
CA THR A 121 1.29 -9.51 31.49
C THR A 121 2.77 -9.74 31.83
N GLY A 122 3.41 -10.68 31.14
CA GLY A 122 4.78 -11.13 31.43
C GLY A 122 4.86 -12.23 32.48
N LYS A 123 3.73 -12.72 33.00
CA LYS A 123 3.72 -13.90 33.86
C LYS A 123 4.07 -15.14 33.07
N LYS A 124 4.69 -16.09 33.74
CA LYS A 124 5.09 -17.37 33.12
C LYS A 124 3.85 -18.14 32.64
N ARG A 125 4.00 -18.77 31.48
CA ARG A 125 3.02 -19.70 30.90
C ARG A 125 1.67 -19.05 30.55
N GLU A 126 1.68 -17.77 30.25
CA GLU A 126 0.54 -17.09 29.61
C GLU A 126 0.57 -17.33 28.10
N LEU A 127 -0.62 -17.51 27.51
CA LEU A 127 -0.81 -17.74 26.07
C LEU A 127 -1.97 -16.91 25.57
N LEU A 128 -1.78 -16.30 24.39
CA LEU A 128 -2.86 -15.74 23.59
C LEU A 128 -3.14 -16.67 22.41
N ILE A 129 -4.40 -16.89 22.11
CA ILE A 129 -4.86 -17.77 21.04
C ILE A 129 -5.84 -17.02 20.14
N GLY A 130 -5.81 -17.33 18.84
CA GLY A 130 -6.80 -16.78 17.90
C GLY A 130 -8.21 -17.34 18.15
N ASN A 131 -9.24 -16.57 17.87
CA ASN A 131 -10.63 -16.94 18.13
C ASN A 131 -11.01 -18.24 17.38
N LYS A 132 -10.60 -18.40 16.13
CA LYS A 132 -10.86 -19.59 15.31
C LYS A 132 -10.14 -20.83 15.86
N MET A 133 -8.90 -20.67 16.29
CA MET A 133 -8.18 -21.77 16.92
C MET A 133 -8.78 -22.14 18.28
N ALA A 134 -9.25 -21.14 19.05
CA ALA A 134 -9.94 -21.39 20.33
C ALA A 134 -11.25 -22.19 20.11
N ASP A 135 -12.01 -21.88 19.07
CA ASP A 135 -13.21 -22.65 18.68
C ASP A 135 -12.85 -24.09 18.29
N LEU A 136 -11.81 -24.30 17.47
CA LEU A 136 -11.35 -25.62 17.03
C LEU A 136 -10.88 -26.50 18.20
N LEU A 137 -10.22 -25.88 19.18
CA LEU A 137 -9.71 -26.57 20.36
C LEU A 137 -10.73 -26.65 21.51
N GLU A 138 -11.92 -26.06 21.36
CA GLU A 138 -12.99 -25.99 22.35
C GLU A 138 -12.53 -25.40 23.69
N VAL A 139 -11.73 -24.31 23.64
CA VAL A 139 -11.13 -23.69 24.83
C VAL A 139 -11.59 -22.24 25.01
N LYS A 140 -11.56 -21.81 26.27
CA LYS A 140 -11.89 -20.46 26.72
C LYS A 140 -10.73 -19.83 27.52
N THR A 141 -10.85 -18.57 27.82
CA THR A 141 -9.92 -17.88 28.72
C THR A 141 -9.83 -18.59 30.08
N GLY A 142 -8.62 -18.86 30.52
CA GLY A 142 -8.33 -19.59 31.75
C GLY A 142 -8.06 -21.09 31.60
N ASP A 143 -8.42 -21.69 30.46
CA ASP A 143 -8.17 -23.09 30.15
C ASP A 143 -6.69 -23.38 29.92
N ARG A 144 -6.33 -24.64 29.98
CA ARG A 144 -4.94 -25.11 29.82
C ARG A 144 -4.75 -25.71 28.42
N ILE A 145 -3.64 -25.34 27.80
CA ILE A 145 -3.20 -25.80 26.48
C ILE A 145 -1.78 -26.34 26.58
N VAL A 146 -1.51 -27.43 25.92
CA VAL A 146 -0.18 -27.98 25.74
C VAL A 146 0.40 -27.50 24.42
N LEU A 147 1.58 -26.89 24.47
CA LEU A 147 2.37 -26.57 23.29
C LEU A 147 3.45 -27.63 23.11
N THR A 148 3.57 -28.16 21.90
CA THR A 148 4.63 -29.11 21.52
C THR A 148 5.42 -28.51 20.36
N ALA A 149 6.74 -28.38 20.53
CA ALA A 149 7.64 -27.86 19.51
C ALA A 149 8.98 -28.62 19.52
N ALA A 150 9.78 -28.50 18.48
CA ALA A 150 11.09 -29.06 18.40
C ALA A 150 12.11 -28.18 19.16
N ASP A 151 13.00 -28.77 19.96
CA ASP A 151 14.15 -28.09 20.57
C ASP A 151 15.19 -27.76 19.51
N ALA A 152 15.68 -26.53 19.49
CA ALA A 152 16.63 -26.03 18.51
C ALA A 152 18.02 -26.69 18.52
N ASN A 153 18.39 -27.38 19.61
CA ASN A 153 19.70 -27.99 19.74
C ASN A 153 19.67 -29.51 19.58
N SER A 154 18.62 -30.17 20.09
CA SER A 154 18.49 -31.64 20.06
C SER A 154 17.55 -32.13 18.97
N ASN A 155 16.70 -31.26 18.42
CA ASN A 155 15.61 -31.62 17.53
C ASN A 155 14.59 -32.60 18.14
N GLU A 156 14.62 -32.76 19.45
CA GLU A 156 13.64 -33.54 20.17
C GLU A 156 12.39 -32.75 20.45
N LEU A 157 11.23 -33.40 20.52
CA LEU A 157 9.97 -32.74 20.83
C LEU A 157 9.93 -32.39 22.33
N THR A 158 9.74 -31.10 22.60
CA THR A 158 9.51 -30.57 23.94
C THR A 158 8.06 -30.19 24.11
N GLN A 159 7.54 -30.31 25.31
CA GLN A 159 6.19 -29.97 25.67
C GLN A 159 6.15 -29.10 26.93
N ASP A 160 5.32 -28.08 26.92
CA ASP A 160 5.00 -27.32 28.13
C ASP A 160 3.53 -26.93 28.18
N LEU A 161 3.03 -26.68 29.40
CA LEU A 161 1.63 -26.40 29.68
C LEU A 161 1.44 -24.89 29.90
N PHE A 162 0.55 -24.30 29.09
CA PHE A 162 0.20 -22.89 29.12
C PHE A 162 -1.26 -22.67 29.56
N ARG A 163 -1.55 -21.45 30.00
CA ARG A 163 -2.90 -21.00 30.31
C ARG A 163 -3.33 -19.93 29.34
N VAL A 164 -4.51 -20.04 28.77
CA VAL A 164 -5.12 -19.04 27.89
C VAL A 164 -5.39 -17.77 28.69
N ALA A 165 -4.59 -16.72 28.48
CA ALA A 165 -4.74 -15.40 29.09
C ALA A 165 -5.74 -14.55 28.33
N GLY A 166 -5.77 -14.69 27.01
CA GLY A 166 -6.70 -13.95 26.14
C GLY A 166 -6.89 -14.61 24.79
N ILE A 167 -7.96 -14.21 24.14
CA ILE A 167 -8.35 -14.60 22.77
C ILE A 167 -8.29 -13.36 21.91
N PHE A 168 -7.60 -13.45 20.77
CA PHE A 168 -7.50 -12.36 19.81
C PHE A 168 -8.24 -12.67 18.52
N GLU A 169 -8.59 -11.63 17.76
CA GLU A 169 -9.20 -11.70 16.43
C GLU A 169 -8.61 -10.61 15.55
N PHE A 170 -7.82 -11.02 14.54
CA PHE A 170 -7.29 -10.11 13.52
C PHE A 170 -8.26 -9.89 12.36
N GLY A 171 -9.30 -10.71 12.23
CA GLY A 171 -10.19 -10.74 11.08
C GLY A 171 -9.57 -11.40 9.85
N ASN A 172 -8.46 -12.11 10.01
CA ASN A 172 -7.84 -12.94 8.98
C ASN A 172 -7.86 -14.39 9.45
N ARG A 173 -8.56 -15.24 8.70
CA ARG A 173 -8.77 -16.65 9.09
C ARG A 173 -7.48 -17.41 9.31
N GLU A 174 -6.47 -17.22 8.45
CA GLU A 174 -5.19 -17.93 8.56
C GLU A 174 -4.44 -17.54 9.85
N LEU A 175 -4.47 -16.26 10.22
CA LEU A 175 -3.84 -15.79 11.45
C LEU A 175 -4.63 -16.22 12.69
N ASP A 176 -5.96 -16.13 12.63
CA ASP A 176 -6.84 -16.46 13.75
C ASP A 176 -6.97 -17.96 14.00
N GLU A 177 -6.63 -18.80 13.01
CA GLU A 177 -6.66 -20.28 13.08
C GLU A 177 -5.25 -20.88 13.29
N GLY A 178 -4.19 -20.15 12.87
CA GLY A 178 -2.83 -20.73 12.75
C GLY A 178 -1.80 -20.24 13.77
N ILE A 179 -2.11 -19.28 14.67
CA ILE A 179 -1.08 -18.61 15.47
C ILE A 179 -1.45 -18.57 16.95
N VAL A 180 -0.41 -18.75 17.79
CA VAL A 180 -0.48 -18.49 19.24
C VAL A 180 0.70 -17.62 19.67
N PHE A 181 0.49 -16.81 20.72
CA PHE A 181 1.55 -15.98 21.30
C PHE A 181 1.79 -16.35 22.76
N ILE A 182 3.06 -16.43 23.13
CA ILE A 182 3.55 -16.66 24.49
C ILE A 182 4.61 -15.62 24.83
N ASN A 183 5.00 -15.52 26.08
CA ASN A 183 6.12 -14.66 26.47
C ASN A 183 7.43 -15.13 25.85
N LEU A 184 8.32 -14.21 25.47
CA LEU A 184 9.62 -14.51 24.84
C LEU A 184 10.46 -15.51 25.66
N ALA A 185 10.52 -15.33 26.98
CA ALA A 185 11.27 -16.20 27.85
C ALA A 185 10.71 -17.64 27.90
N ASP A 186 9.38 -17.79 27.85
CA ASP A 186 8.73 -19.08 27.80
C ASP A 186 8.95 -19.76 26.45
N GLY A 187 8.91 -18.99 25.35
CA GLY A 187 9.23 -19.48 24.00
C GLY A 187 10.70 -19.90 23.87
N GLN A 188 11.63 -19.12 24.43
CA GLN A 188 13.03 -19.48 24.45
C GLN A 188 13.28 -20.77 25.27
N ALA A 189 12.59 -20.93 26.39
CA ALA A 189 12.69 -22.14 27.20
C ALA A 189 12.11 -23.36 26.48
N LEU A 190 10.96 -23.24 25.83
CA LEU A 190 10.30 -24.30 25.08
C LEU A 190 11.17 -24.81 23.92
N LEU A 191 11.88 -23.89 23.24
CA LEU A 191 12.72 -24.21 22.08
C LEU A 191 14.20 -24.50 22.45
N GLY A 192 14.57 -24.55 23.72
CA GLY A 192 15.94 -24.78 24.16
C GLY A 192 16.93 -23.64 23.86
N ILE A 193 16.43 -22.45 23.53
CA ILE A 193 17.24 -21.28 23.18
C ILE A 193 17.52 -20.46 24.44
N LYS A 194 18.75 -20.44 24.91
CA LYS A 194 19.10 -19.71 26.15
C LYS A 194 19.05 -18.19 25.99
N LYS A 195 19.59 -17.69 24.90
CA LYS A 195 19.57 -16.26 24.49
C LYS A 195 19.60 -16.23 22.98
N GLY A 196 18.72 -15.48 22.39
CA GLY A 196 18.64 -15.39 20.93
C GLY A 196 17.22 -15.23 20.44
N ALA A 197 17.09 -15.11 19.13
CA ALA A 197 15.80 -14.95 18.46
C ALA A 197 15.87 -15.49 17.04
N HIS A 198 14.75 -15.92 16.52
CA HIS A 198 14.64 -16.28 15.12
C HIS A 198 14.46 -15.04 14.24
N GLN A 199 13.79 -14.03 14.79
CA GLN A 199 13.40 -12.86 14.02
C GLN A 199 13.43 -11.59 14.89
N ILE A 200 13.89 -10.49 14.31
CA ILE A 200 13.66 -9.14 14.84
C ILE A 200 12.79 -8.43 13.83
N VAL A 201 11.61 -7.98 14.26
CA VAL A 201 10.65 -7.26 13.44
C VAL A 201 10.80 -5.78 13.68
N LEU A 202 10.70 -5.00 12.63
CA LEU A 202 10.92 -3.54 12.64
C LEU A 202 9.68 -2.79 12.18
N GLN A 203 9.53 -1.59 12.71
CA GLN A 203 8.63 -0.57 12.21
C GLN A 203 9.38 0.74 12.06
N PHE A 204 9.17 1.44 10.95
CA PHE A 204 9.82 2.71 10.64
C PHE A 204 8.93 3.90 10.97
N LYS A 205 9.54 5.07 11.15
CA LYS A 205 8.82 6.34 11.34
C LYS A 205 8.20 6.87 10.05
N ASN A 206 8.79 6.51 8.90
CA ASN A 206 8.36 6.99 7.58
C ASN A 206 8.16 5.81 6.61
N GLU A 207 7.03 5.79 5.92
CA GLU A 207 6.71 4.80 4.88
C GLU A 207 7.73 4.77 3.73
N ALA A 208 8.35 5.92 3.39
CA ALA A 208 9.39 5.95 2.37
C ALA A 208 10.60 5.08 2.76
N THR A 209 10.98 5.09 4.04
CA THR A 209 12.08 4.26 4.56
C THR A 209 11.72 2.77 4.53
N SER A 210 10.46 2.43 4.73
CA SER A 210 10.00 1.03 4.67
C SER A 210 10.06 0.43 3.27
N ARG A 211 9.99 1.26 2.23
CA ARG A 211 10.13 0.85 0.82
C ARG A 211 11.58 0.66 0.41
N GLU A 212 12.53 1.31 1.08
CA GLU A 212 13.96 1.13 0.81
C GLU A 212 14.40 -0.26 1.27
N SER A 213 14.81 -1.12 0.33
CA SER A 213 15.24 -2.51 0.60
C SER A 213 16.58 -2.60 1.33
N ASN A 214 17.31 -1.51 1.44
CA ASN A 214 18.67 -1.46 2.00
C ASN A 214 18.75 -0.46 3.14
N LEU A 215 18.73 -0.96 4.38
CA LEU A 215 19.16 -0.20 5.54
C LEU A 215 20.70 -0.24 5.58
N ALA A 216 21.34 0.91 5.39
CA ALA A 216 22.80 1.05 5.45
C ALA A 216 23.42 0.48 6.75
N LEU A 217 22.64 0.40 7.82
CA LEU A 217 22.99 -0.27 9.08
C LEU A 217 23.27 -1.78 8.93
N LEU A 218 22.59 -2.43 8.01
CA LEU A 218 22.72 -3.89 7.81
C LEU A 218 23.77 -4.21 6.75
N GLU A 219 23.99 -3.31 5.78
CA GLU A 219 25.07 -3.46 4.79
C GLU A 219 26.46 -3.44 5.46
N ASN A 220 26.67 -2.57 6.44
CA ASN A 220 27.93 -2.45 7.17
C ASN A 220 28.17 -3.55 8.22
N ASN A 221 27.15 -4.38 8.54
CA ASN A 221 27.21 -5.41 9.58
C ASN A 221 26.65 -6.77 9.15
N ALA A 222 26.32 -6.94 7.89
CA ALA A 222 25.96 -8.23 7.34
C ALA A 222 27.19 -9.15 7.43
N THR A 223 27.28 -9.92 8.49
CA THR A 223 27.93 -11.22 8.41
C THR A 223 27.19 -12.00 7.33
N GLN A 224 27.87 -12.84 6.56
CA GLN A 224 27.30 -13.55 5.41
C GLN A 224 25.99 -14.33 5.69
N ASP A 225 25.61 -14.43 6.97
CA ASP A 225 24.51 -15.27 7.46
C ASP A 225 23.24 -14.50 7.87
N ILE A 226 23.26 -13.16 7.96
CA ILE A 226 22.10 -12.37 8.37
C ILE A 226 21.38 -11.85 7.14
N GLU A 227 20.09 -12.13 7.03
CA GLU A 227 19.21 -11.63 5.98
C GLU A 227 18.30 -10.53 6.51
N TRP A 228 18.25 -9.42 5.76
CA TRP A 228 17.26 -8.37 5.89
C TRP A 228 16.19 -8.53 4.81
N ALA A 229 14.93 -8.41 5.18
CA ALA A 229 13.83 -8.39 4.23
C ALA A 229 12.81 -7.31 4.61
N GLY A 230 12.66 -6.30 3.77
CA GLY A 230 11.55 -5.35 3.84
C GLY A 230 10.23 -6.01 3.43
N TRP A 231 9.10 -5.38 3.74
CA TRP A 231 7.76 -5.92 3.52
C TRP A 231 7.48 -6.28 2.04
N LEU A 232 8.08 -5.59 1.07
CA LEU A 232 7.98 -5.94 -0.36
C LEU A 232 8.61 -7.31 -0.66
N LYS A 233 9.78 -7.58 -0.09
CA LYS A 233 10.46 -8.88 -0.23
C LYS A 233 9.77 -9.99 0.57
N LEU A 234 9.11 -9.61 1.67
CA LEU A 234 8.33 -10.52 2.50
C LEU A 234 7.06 -11.01 1.78
N ASN A 235 6.48 -10.18 0.92
CA ASN A 235 5.22 -10.43 0.23
C ASN A 235 5.35 -10.23 -1.29
N PRO A 236 5.99 -11.16 -2.02
CA PRO A 236 6.20 -11.02 -3.46
C PRO A 236 4.90 -10.91 -4.27
N SER A 237 3.83 -11.59 -3.82
CA SER A 237 2.51 -11.52 -4.44
C SER A 237 1.90 -10.12 -4.37
N ILE A 238 2.11 -9.41 -3.25
CA ILE A 238 1.63 -8.04 -3.07
C ILE A 238 2.49 -7.07 -3.86
N SER A 239 3.80 -7.26 -3.89
CA SER A 239 4.68 -6.48 -4.76
C SER A 239 4.23 -6.59 -6.22
N ALA A 240 3.99 -7.80 -6.72
CA ALA A 240 3.46 -8.02 -8.07
C ALA A 240 2.10 -7.37 -8.28
N MET A 241 1.21 -7.44 -7.29
CA MET A 241 -0.10 -6.80 -7.35
C MET A 241 0.01 -5.27 -7.43
N LEU A 242 0.91 -4.65 -6.67
CA LEU A 242 1.18 -3.20 -6.75
C LEU A 242 1.70 -2.81 -8.13
N ASP A 243 2.58 -3.62 -8.73
CA ASP A 243 3.08 -3.42 -10.08
C ASP A 243 1.94 -3.50 -11.12
N TYR A 244 1.03 -4.47 -11.00
CA TYR A 244 -0.16 -4.56 -11.85
C TYR A 244 -1.11 -3.38 -11.65
N THR A 245 -1.30 -2.91 -10.42
CA THR A 245 -2.12 -1.74 -10.11
C THR A 245 -1.54 -0.49 -10.75
N ASN A 246 -0.23 -0.27 -10.66
CA ASN A 246 0.46 0.84 -11.31
C ASN A 246 0.35 0.79 -12.84
N ALA A 247 0.51 -0.39 -13.43
CA ALA A 247 0.30 -0.59 -14.86
C ALA A 247 -1.15 -0.31 -15.27
N GLY A 248 -2.12 -0.78 -14.49
CA GLY A 248 -3.55 -0.52 -14.69
C GLY A 248 -3.89 0.96 -14.62
N THR A 249 -3.37 1.68 -13.64
CA THR A 249 -3.53 3.15 -13.50
C THR A 249 -2.96 3.88 -14.69
N SER A 250 -1.77 3.50 -15.15
CA SER A 250 -1.14 4.07 -16.34
C SER A 250 -1.99 3.84 -17.59
N MET A 251 -2.59 2.67 -17.74
CA MET A 251 -3.47 2.33 -18.85
C MET A 251 -4.77 3.14 -18.81
N ILE A 252 -5.40 3.31 -17.65
CA ILE A 252 -6.58 4.16 -17.46
C ILE A 252 -6.22 5.61 -17.81
N GLY A 253 -5.11 6.13 -17.32
CA GLY A 253 -4.61 7.46 -17.65
C GLY A 253 -4.41 7.65 -19.14
N PHE A 254 -3.82 6.68 -19.81
CA PHE A 254 -3.63 6.71 -21.27
C PHE A 254 -4.96 6.73 -22.04
N ILE A 255 -5.94 5.92 -21.66
CA ILE A 255 -7.29 5.94 -22.26
C ILE A 255 -7.95 7.29 -22.05
N LEU A 256 -7.90 7.86 -20.85
CA LEU A 256 -8.45 9.18 -20.56
C LEU A 256 -7.77 10.27 -21.40
N PHE A 257 -6.44 10.21 -21.59
CA PHE A 257 -5.72 11.14 -22.45
C PHE A 257 -6.16 11.04 -23.91
N ILE A 258 -6.41 9.84 -24.43
CA ILE A 258 -6.97 9.68 -25.79
C ILE A 258 -8.36 10.32 -25.88
N LEU A 259 -9.22 10.08 -24.90
CA LEU A 259 -10.57 10.65 -24.89
C LEU A 259 -10.56 12.18 -24.81
N ILE A 260 -9.73 12.75 -23.95
CA ILE A 260 -9.51 14.20 -23.86
C ILE A 260 -8.99 14.73 -25.19
N SER A 261 -8.01 14.06 -25.81
CA SER A 261 -7.43 14.47 -27.09
C SER A 261 -8.46 14.51 -28.21
N LEU A 262 -9.28 13.48 -28.34
CA LEU A 262 -10.37 13.44 -29.32
C LEU A 262 -11.40 14.54 -29.08
N GLY A 263 -11.75 14.81 -27.83
CA GLY A 263 -12.66 15.89 -27.44
C GLY A 263 -12.09 17.26 -27.78
N VAL A 264 -10.82 17.51 -27.53
CA VAL A 264 -10.12 18.77 -27.88
C VAL A 264 -10.06 18.96 -29.37
N ILE A 265 -9.67 17.94 -30.15
CA ILE A 265 -9.64 17.98 -31.61
C ILE A 265 -11.02 18.35 -32.17
N ASN A 266 -12.04 17.60 -31.77
CA ASN A 266 -13.41 17.82 -32.26
C ASN A 266 -13.90 19.23 -31.95
N SER A 267 -13.65 19.71 -30.74
CA SER A 267 -14.08 21.04 -30.34
C SER A 267 -13.34 22.19 -31.06
N LEU A 268 -12.02 22.03 -31.22
CA LEU A 268 -11.22 23.04 -31.95
C LEU A 268 -11.62 23.09 -33.44
N PHE A 269 -11.86 21.93 -34.03
CA PHE A 269 -12.38 21.94 -35.43
C PHE A 269 -13.73 22.64 -35.53
N MET A 270 -14.66 22.36 -34.58
CA MET A 270 -15.95 23.05 -34.56
C MET A 270 -15.77 24.57 -34.44
N SER A 271 -14.94 25.04 -33.51
CA SER A 271 -14.61 26.46 -33.34
C SER A 271 -13.99 27.05 -34.61
N ILE A 272 -13.07 26.36 -35.28
CA ILE A 272 -12.45 26.81 -36.52
C ILE A 272 -13.49 26.88 -37.65
N TYR A 273 -14.39 25.89 -37.78
CA TYR A 273 -15.43 25.90 -38.81
C TYR A 273 -16.45 27.02 -38.59
N GLU A 274 -16.85 27.32 -37.37
CA GLU A 274 -17.73 28.44 -37.02
C GLU A 274 -17.09 29.79 -37.35
N ARG A 275 -15.76 29.91 -37.24
CA ARG A 275 -15.00 31.16 -37.47
C ARG A 275 -14.19 31.13 -38.77
N ILE A 276 -14.54 30.25 -39.73
CA ILE A 276 -13.78 30.08 -40.97
C ILE A 276 -13.71 31.38 -41.80
N TYR A 277 -14.78 32.17 -41.78
CA TYR A 277 -14.83 33.46 -42.41
C TYR A 277 -13.85 34.46 -41.78
N GLU A 278 -13.78 34.52 -40.45
CA GLU A 278 -12.82 35.41 -39.75
C GLU A 278 -11.37 35.06 -40.13
N PHE A 279 -11.02 33.75 -40.16
CA PHE A 279 -9.71 33.32 -40.61
C PHE A 279 -9.40 33.64 -42.05
N GLY A 280 -10.44 33.59 -42.94
CA GLY A 280 -10.33 33.99 -44.30
C GLY A 280 -10.02 35.50 -44.46
N VAL A 281 -10.73 36.37 -43.72
CA VAL A 281 -10.50 37.82 -43.68
C VAL A 281 -9.11 38.13 -43.14
N LEU A 282 -8.69 37.53 -42.02
CA LEU A 282 -7.36 37.70 -41.45
C LEU A 282 -6.25 37.36 -42.45
N SER A 283 -6.42 36.25 -43.19
CA SER A 283 -5.47 35.84 -44.23
C SER A 283 -5.47 36.79 -45.43
N ALA A 284 -6.64 37.37 -45.79
CA ALA A 284 -6.77 38.32 -46.89
C ALA A 284 -6.11 39.67 -46.61
N ILE A 285 -6.11 40.15 -45.36
CA ILE A 285 -5.42 41.39 -44.92
C ILE A 285 -3.92 41.17 -44.62
N GLY A 286 -3.39 39.93 -44.82
CA GLY A 286 -1.95 39.65 -44.76
C GLY A 286 -1.43 39.03 -43.46
N THR A 287 -2.32 38.54 -42.59
CA THR A 287 -1.89 37.77 -41.38
C THR A 287 -1.09 36.54 -41.80
N SER A 288 0.08 36.36 -41.21
CA SER A 288 0.96 35.26 -41.54
C SER A 288 0.43 33.93 -40.99
N ARG A 289 0.78 32.82 -41.63
CA ARG A 289 0.38 31.46 -41.15
C ARG A 289 0.83 31.19 -39.70
N ARG A 290 1.99 31.73 -39.30
CA ARG A 290 2.50 31.57 -37.94
C ARG A 290 1.63 32.27 -36.90
N GLU A 291 1.12 33.44 -37.24
CA GLU A 291 0.22 34.21 -36.37
C GLU A 291 -1.11 33.51 -36.20
N VAL A 292 -1.68 32.91 -37.25
CA VAL A 292 -2.91 32.09 -37.16
C VAL A 292 -2.68 30.88 -36.28
N ILE A 293 -1.56 30.16 -36.46
CA ILE A 293 -1.21 29.02 -35.60
C ILE A 293 -1.08 29.47 -34.15
N SER A 294 -0.37 30.56 -33.89
CA SER A 294 -0.18 31.09 -32.54
C SER A 294 -1.50 31.47 -31.86
N LEU A 295 -2.43 32.06 -32.63
CA LEU A 295 -3.75 32.41 -32.11
C LEU A 295 -4.54 31.18 -31.67
N VAL A 296 -4.61 30.12 -32.50
CA VAL A 296 -5.31 28.87 -32.15
C VAL A 296 -4.63 28.16 -30.99
N LEU A 297 -3.27 28.15 -30.92
CA LEU A 297 -2.53 27.56 -29.81
C LEU A 297 -2.76 28.34 -28.50
N LEU A 298 -2.82 29.66 -28.54
CA LEU A 298 -3.14 30.47 -27.37
C LEU A 298 -4.57 30.22 -26.89
N GLU A 299 -5.54 30.11 -27.79
CA GLU A 299 -6.92 29.73 -27.45
C GLU A 299 -6.96 28.37 -26.76
N ALA A 300 -6.25 27.36 -27.30
CA ALA A 300 -6.13 26.03 -26.70
C ALA A 300 -5.42 26.06 -25.34
N LEU A 301 -4.40 26.91 -25.18
CA LEU A 301 -3.68 27.08 -23.90
C LEU A 301 -4.61 27.62 -22.81
N PHE A 302 -5.37 28.71 -23.12
CA PHE A 302 -6.33 29.27 -22.17
C PHE A 302 -7.44 28.28 -21.81
N LEU A 303 -7.97 27.56 -22.80
CA LEU A 303 -8.93 26.48 -22.57
C LEU A 303 -8.34 25.38 -21.67
N GLY A 304 -7.11 24.96 -21.94
CA GLY A 304 -6.41 23.95 -21.14
C GLY A 304 -6.19 24.40 -19.71
N ILE A 305 -5.75 25.65 -19.48
CA ILE A 305 -5.52 26.20 -18.14
C ILE A 305 -6.85 26.29 -17.36
N ILE A 306 -7.89 26.90 -17.94
CA ILE A 306 -9.18 27.08 -17.27
C ILE A 306 -9.79 25.71 -16.94
N SER A 307 -9.81 24.79 -17.90
CA SER A 307 -10.35 23.45 -17.71
C SER A 307 -9.56 22.65 -16.65
N SER A 308 -8.23 22.78 -16.64
CA SER A 308 -7.37 22.12 -15.66
C SER A 308 -7.60 22.68 -14.25
N LEU A 309 -7.79 23.99 -14.09
CA LEU A 309 -8.13 24.60 -12.80
C LEU A 309 -9.47 24.09 -12.27
N ILE A 310 -10.51 24.03 -13.14
CA ILE A 310 -11.82 23.50 -12.73
C ILE A 310 -11.70 22.01 -12.37
N GLY A 311 -11.06 21.21 -13.22
CA GLY A 311 -10.86 19.78 -12.99
C GLY A 311 -10.06 19.49 -11.72
N LEU A 312 -9.02 20.29 -11.45
CA LEU A 312 -8.22 20.23 -10.22
C LEU A 312 -9.09 20.49 -8.98
N VAL A 313 -9.90 21.55 -8.98
CA VAL A 313 -10.78 21.87 -7.85
C VAL A 313 -11.80 20.76 -7.64
N VAL A 314 -12.50 20.33 -8.68
CA VAL A 314 -13.54 19.30 -8.59
C VAL A 314 -12.94 17.95 -8.14
N GLY A 315 -11.82 17.52 -8.74
CA GLY A 315 -11.14 16.28 -8.39
C GLY A 315 -10.58 16.29 -6.98
N SER A 316 -9.99 17.41 -6.55
CA SER A 316 -9.44 17.55 -5.18
C SER A 316 -10.54 17.58 -4.13
N VAL A 317 -11.66 18.28 -4.39
CA VAL A 317 -12.81 18.31 -3.46
C VAL A 317 -13.42 16.91 -3.32
N ALA A 318 -13.62 16.21 -4.42
CA ALA A 318 -14.13 14.83 -4.39
C ALA A 318 -13.17 13.92 -3.60
N ASN A 319 -11.88 13.98 -3.91
CA ASN A 319 -10.87 13.16 -3.22
C ASN A 319 -10.81 13.50 -1.72
N TYR A 320 -10.81 14.79 -1.35
CA TYR A 320 -10.84 15.21 0.06
C TYR A 320 -12.11 14.75 0.78
N TYR A 321 -13.27 14.82 0.13
CA TYR A 321 -14.51 14.33 0.72
C TYR A 321 -14.44 12.84 1.05
N PHE A 322 -13.96 12.01 0.11
CA PHE A 322 -13.83 10.57 0.34
C PHE A 322 -12.62 10.18 1.20
N SER A 323 -11.63 11.05 1.37
CA SER A 323 -10.56 10.83 2.36
C SER A 323 -11.06 10.93 3.81
N LEU A 324 -12.14 11.70 4.05
CA LEU A 324 -12.75 11.84 5.39
C LEU A 324 -13.87 10.83 5.64
N ASN A 325 -14.74 10.63 4.64
CA ASN A 325 -15.95 9.81 4.82
C ASN A 325 -15.77 8.34 4.39
N GLY A 326 -14.73 8.07 3.60
CA GLY A 326 -14.53 6.77 2.95
C GLY A 326 -15.51 6.52 1.80
N LEU A 327 -15.07 5.71 0.85
CA LEU A 327 -15.91 5.15 -0.21
C LEU A 327 -16.41 3.79 0.25
N PRO A 328 -17.73 3.56 0.41
CA PRO A 328 -18.24 2.29 0.87
C PRO A 328 -18.05 1.23 -0.22
N LEU A 329 -17.18 0.26 0.02
CA LEU A 329 -16.93 -0.86 -0.88
C LEU A 329 -17.73 -2.12 -0.50
N GLY A 330 -18.42 -2.10 0.65
CA GLY A 330 -19.07 -3.26 1.22
C GLY A 330 -18.07 -4.26 1.82
N GLU A 331 -18.56 -5.44 2.18
CA GLU A 331 -17.74 -6.54 2.68
C GLU A 331 -16.99 -7.23 1.52
N MET A 332 -16.06 -6.52 0.87
CA MET A 332 -15.18 -7.13 -0.12
C MET A 332 -13.94 -7.67 0.58
N GLU A 333 -13.78 -8.98 0.57
CA GLU A 333 -12.54 -9.65 0.92
C GLU A 333 -11.64 -9.68 -0.33
N PHE A 334 -10.53 -8.97 -0.28
CA PHE A 334 -9.56 -8.97 -1.38
C PHE A 334 -8.26 -9.66 -0.91
N SER A 335 -7.97 -10.82 -1.46
CA SER A 335 -6.75 -11.60 -1.15
C SER A 335 -6.55 -11.92 0.35
N GLY A 336 -7.62 -12.26 1.09
CA GLY A 336 -7.52 -12.58 2.52
C GLY A 336 -7.34 -11.37 3.44
N VAL A 337 -7.35 -10.16 2.89
CA VAL A 337 -7.34 -8.90 3.64
C VAL A 337 -8.78 -8.41 3.75
N MET A 338 -9.38 -8.54 4.94
CA MET A 338 -10.64 -7.85 5.22
C MET A 338 -10.37 -6.34 5.27
N PHE A 339 -11.06 -5.60 4.41
CA PHE A 339 -11.09 -4.14 4.51
C PHE A 339 -11.90 -3.80 5.77
N GLY A 340 -11.27 -3.62 6.90
CA GLY A 340 -11.91 -3.25 8.20
C GLY A 340 -13.26 -2.58 8.09
N ASN A 341 -13.87 -1.74 8.37
CA ASN A 341 -15.24 -1.21 8.24
C ASN A 341 -15.81 -1.11 6.81
N GLY A 342 -15.23 -1.79 5.81
CA GLY A 342 -15.70 -1.77 4.41
C GLY A 342 -15.56 -0.43 3.70
N ASN A 343 -14.81 0.51 4.24
CA ASN A 343 -14.61 1.85 3.66
C ASN A 343 -13.19 2.02 3.11
N LEU A 344 -13.10 2.51 1.88
CA LEU A 344 -11.84 2.92 1.25
C LEU A 344 -11.65 4.43 1.41
N TYR A 345 -10.60 4.84 2.10
CA TYR A 345 -10.22 6.25 2.23
C TYR A 345 -9.25 6.63 1.12
N THR A 346 -9.62 7.63 0.32
CA THR A 346 -8.76 8.12 -0.77
C THR A 346 -7.60 8.94 -0.22
N GLU A 347 -6.47 8.97 -0.94
CA GLU A 347 -5.30 9.76 -0.56
C GLU A 347 -5.00 10.84 -1.59
N LEU A 348 -4.93 12.10 -1.16
CA LEU A 348 -4.58 13.22 -2.00
C LEU A 348 -3.07 13.50 -1.87
N ALA A 349 -2.32 13.29 -2.93
CA ALA A 349 -0.89 13.54 -2.94
C ALA A 349 -0.55 14.84 -3.69
N SER A 350 0.51 15.52 -3.25
CA SER A 350 0.92 16.82 -3.83
C SER A 350 1.39 16.71 -5.28
N ASP A 351 1.93 15.57 -5.69
CA ASP A 351 2.34 15.28 -7.06
C ASP A 351 1.15 15.27 -8.04
N GLN A 352 -0.01 14.74 -7.64
CA GLN A 352 -1.23 14.78 -8.43
C GLN A 352 -1.67 16.21 -8.78
N LEU A 353 -1.55 17.11 -7.79
CA LEU A 353 -1.99 18.50 -7.93
C LEU A 353 -1.13 19.30 -8.90
N ILE A 354 0.12 18.91 -9.11
CA ILE A 354 1.06 19.62 -9.97
C ILE A 354 1.18 18.93 -11.34
N PHE A 355 1.45 17.64 -11.36
CA PHE A 355 1.79 16.95 -12.60
C PHE A 355 0.57 16.64 -13.48
N PHE A 356 -0.58 16.29 -12.92
CA PHE A 356 -1.74 15.95 -13.74
C PHE A 356 -2.29 17.14 -14.52
N PRO A 357 -2.50 18.35 -13.92
CA PRO A 357 -2.86 19.53 -14.68
C PRO A 357 -1.81 19.89 -15.75
N LEU A 358 -0.53 19.77 -15.42
CA LEU A 358 0.55 20.05 -16.37
C LEU A 358 0.52 19.10 -17.57
N TYR A 359 0.31 17.81 -17.35
CA TYR A 359 0.19 16.83 -18.43
C TYR A 359 -1.02 17.11 -19.32
N VAL A 360 -2.16 17.48 -18.73
CA VAL A 360 -3.37 17.81 -19.50
C VAL A 360 -3.18 19.08 -20.33
N ILE A 361 -2.53 20.11 -19.78
CA ILE A 361 -2.22 21.34 -20.52
C ILE A 361 -1.27 21.03 -21.69
N LEU A 362 -0.19 20.29 -21.44
CA LEU A 362 0.76 19.88 -22.47
C LEU A 362 0.08 19.05 -23.56
N LEU A 363 -0.74 18.09 -23.17
CA LEU A 363 -1.52 17.27 -24.10
C LEU A 363 -2.43 18.14 -24.96
N THR A 364 -3.16 19.07 -24.36
CA THR A 364 -4.07 20.00 -25.08
C THR A 364 -3.29 20.81 -26.10
N LEU A 365 -2.11 21.32 -25.77
CA LEU A 365 -1.25 22.06 -26.71
C LEU A 365 -0.76 21.17 -27.86
N ILE A 366 -0.26 19.98 -27.57
CA ILE A 366 0.25 19.04 -28.59
C ILE A 366 -0.87 18.68 -29.58
N VAL A 367 -2.03 18.33 -29.04
CA VAL A 367 -3.19 17.91 -29.83
C VAL A 367 -3.75 19.05 -30.67
N SER A 368 -3.70 20.30 -30.19
CA SER A 368 -4.19 21.49 -30.91
C SER A 368 -3.29 21.91 -32.06
N ILE A 369 -2.07 21.39 -32.18
CA ILE A 369 -1.18 21.67 -33.33
C ILE A 369 -1.86 21.27 -34.66
N TYR A 370 -2.52 20.12 -34.67
CA TYR A 370 -3.17 19.64 -35.91
C TYR A 370 -4.33 20.58 -36.40
N PRO A 371 -5.31 20.94 -35.56
CA PRO A 371 -6.31 21.95 -35.93
C PRO A 371 -5.70 23.32 -36.27
N ALA A 372 -4.67 23.77 -35.55
CA ALA A 372 -4.00 25.04 -35.82
C ALA A 372 -3.33 25.09 -37.21
N LEU A 373 -2.67 24.00 -37.59
CA LEU A 373 -2.12 23.86 -38.95
C LEU A 373 -3.20 23.85 -40.01
N PHE A 374 -4.34 23.23 -39.73
CA PHE A 374 -5.49 23.24 -40.63
C PHE A 374 -6.02 24.68 -40.82
N ALA A 375 -6.25 25.42 -39.74
CA ALA A 375 -6.71 26.81 -39.78
C ALA A 375 -5.76 27.71 -40.58
N SER A 376 -4.46 27.54 -40.46
CA SER A 376 -3.42 28.32 -41.14
C SER A 376 -3.37 28.08 -42.66
N ARG A 377 -4.03 27.05 -43.19
CA ARG A 377 -4.08 26.68 -44.60
C ARG A 377 -5.38 27.02 -45.28
N ILE A 378 -6.31 27.70 -44.57
CA ILE A 378 -7.59 28.16 -45.14
C ILE A 378 -7.33 29.16 -46.26
N ILE A 379 -7.89 28.88 -47.43
CA ILE A 379 -7.77 29.73 -48.62
C ILE A 379 -8.81 30.86 -48.51
N PRO A 380 -8.43 32.14 -48.56
CA PRO A 380 -9.34 33.29 -48.40
C PRO A 380 -10.54 33.26 -49.34
N THR A 381 -10.33 32.90 -50.62
CA THR A 381 -11.38 32.85 -51.64
C THR A 381 -12.49 31.83 -51.34
N GLU A 382 -12.12 30.67 -50.80
CA GLU A 382 -13.07 29.60 -50.41
C GLU A 382 -13.81 29.96 -49.11
N ALA A 383 -13.10 30.58 -48.16
CA ALA A 383 -13.67 31.00 -46.88
C ALA A 383 -14.72 32.09 -47.05
N LEU A 384 -14.49 33.05 -47.96
CA LEU A 384 -15.42 34.16 -48.24
C LEU A 384 -16.65 33.70 -49.04
N GLN A 385 -16.53 32.68 -49.90
CA GLN A 385 -17.68 32.12 -50.66
C GLN A 385 -18.65 31.30 -49.82
N ARG A 386 -18.24 30.73 -48.72
CA ARG A 386 -19.12 29.96 -47.82
C ARG A 386 -20.01 30.82 -46.92
N ALA A 387 -19.82 32.13 -46.89
CA ALA A 387 -20.59 33.07 -46.11
C ALA A 387 -21.79 33.70 -46.88
N LEU A 388 -21.92 33.38 -48.18
CA LEU A 388 -23.05 33.69 -49.03
C LEU A 388 -23.95 32.46 -49.17
#